data_c8d335e48afbbc22fd94bc2b261d6637
#
_entry.id   c8d335e48afbbc22fd94bc2b261d6637
#
_cell.length_a   1.000
_cell.length_b   1.000
_cell.length_c   1.000
_cell.angle_alpha   90.00
_cell.angle_beta   90.00
_cell.angle_gamma   90.00
#
_symmetry.space_group_name_H-M   'P 1'
#
loop_
_entity.id
_entity.type
_entity.pdbx_description
1 polymer ?
#
loop_
_entity_poly.entity_id
_entity_poly.type
_entity_poly.pdbx_seq_one_letter_code
_entity_poly.pdbx_strand_id
1 'polypeptide(L)'
;MSAYKPGQTFAPDASYAINHSLDLPRLRSVVGEHVAAAVRDERIVRSERILIGGSGDSLFAALSVAPAFRRWTGIATEAKTAMELARYETALLTPRDLVISVSNSGSSSRARETVLLAKDRGATTLGVTGSLTGALARQADLLVHRPVSEVPDLPAHYGRCFLNLTEYLAVLYALYAFALALGVKHGRITAAVQAAQLAEIERAIAAQADIAARIEPGIIALAKELDGIDTIWAIGAGPSRGTAQYSAAKFHEQMPINGIGGDLEEWAHLEYFLTLKWGRRSVVMVIAPPGNSLDRAQEMVQGIGDAGGRAIVVNAGSEIAFPPAFARVDLGYSIEEWLSPLIYHLPAQLLVLHMAARAGIDHIPRRRVDGTWLIAKGIVRETAKDLS
;
A
#
# COMPACT_ATOMS: atom_id res chain seq x y z
N MET A 1 2.59 1.95 29.85
CA MET A 1 3.42 1.67 28.66
C MET A 1 4.60 0.84 29.10
N SER A 2 4.60 -0.45 28.78
CA SER A 2 5.78 -1.30 29.02
C SER A 2 6.86 -0.87 28.05
N ALA A 3 7.96 -0.33 28.56
CA ALA A 3 9.12 -0.02 27.76
C ALA A 3 9.70 -1.35 27.24
N TYR A 4 9.94 -1.44 25.93
CA TYR A 4 10.70 -2.52 25.32
C TYR A 4 12.03 -2.68 26.07
N LYS A 5 12.34 -3.88 26.52
CA LYS A 5 13.65 -4.18 27.11
C LYS A 5 14.52 -4.80 26.00
N PRO A 6 15.70 -4.23 25.70
CA PRO A 6 16.66 -4.84 24.80
C PRO A 6 16.92 -6.30 25.23
N GLY A 7 16.82 -7.24 24.28
CA GLY A 7 16.97 -8.67 24.56
C GLY A 7 15.66 -9.44 24.78
N GLN A 8 14.50 -8.82 24.79
CA GLN A 8 13.25 -9.54 24.55
C GLN A 8 13.25 -9.96 23.06
N THR A 9 13.39 -11.25 22.83
CA THR A 9 13.06 -11.81 21.53
C THR A 9 11.63 -11.39 21.21
N PHE A 10 11.43 -10.71 20.07
CA PHE A 10 10.14 -10.69 19.44
C PHE A 10 9.70 -12.15 19.41
N ALA A 11 8.76 -12.52 20.27
CA ALA A 11 8.12 -13.81 20.11
C ALA A 11 7.36 -13.72 18.80
N PRO A 12 7.75 -14.45 17.78
CA PRO A 12 7.20 -14.27 16.48
C PRO A 12 5.88 -14.97 16.44
N ASP A 13 4.83 -14.24 16.63
CA ASP A 13 3.60 -14.65 16.04
C ASP A 13 3.11 -13.54 15.12
N ALA A 14 3.99 -13.16 14.17
CA ALA A 14 3.61 -12.27 13.09
C ALA A 14 2.42 -12.87 12.33
N SER A 15 2.35 -14.18 12.18
CA SER A 15 1.19 -14.89 11.62
C SER A 15 -0.06 -14.71 12.50
N TYR A 16 0.07 -14.80 13.81
CA TYR A 16 -1.03 -14.56 14.75
C TYR A 16 -1.52 -13.12 14.65
N ALA A 17 -0.63 -12.16 14.67
CA ALA A 17 -0.98 -10.75 14.58
C ALA A 17 -1.62 -10.39 13.24
N ILE A 18 -1.15 -10.94 12.13
CA ILE A 18 -1.76 -10.76 10.80
C ILE A 18 -3.16 -11.37 10.76
N ASN A 19 -3.35 -12.57 11.28
CA ASN A 19 -4.64 -13.26 11.32
C ASN A 19 -5.72 -12.50 12.09
N HIS A 20 -5.34 -11.84 13.18
CA HIS A 20 -6.29 -11.21 14.09
C HIS A 20 -6.47 -9.71 13.83
N SER A 21 -5.78 -9.16 12.84
CA SER A 21 -5.73 -7.73 12.62
C SER A 21 -6.83 -7.19 11.70
N LEU A 22 -7.46 -8.02 10.87
CA LEU A 22 -8.49 -7.60 9.92
C LEU A 22 -9.80 -8.38 10.12
N ASP A 23 -10.84 -7.69 10.57
CA ASP A 23 -12.21 -8.24 10.58
C ASP A 23 -12.78 -8.20 9.15
N LEU A 24 -12.43 -9.21 8.36
CA LEU A 24 -12.84 -9.30 6.95
C LEU A 24 -14.36 -9.39 6.77
N PRO A 25 -15.13 -10.15 7.57
CA PRO A 25 -16.59 -10.15 7.48
C PRO A 25 -17.22 -8.77 7.65
N ARG A 26 -16.78 -8.02 8.67
CA ARG A 26 -17.23 -6.64 8.91
C ARG A 26 -16.80 -5.70 7.80
N LEU A 27 -15.55 -5.80 7.34
CA LEU A 27 -15.05 -4.99 6.23
C LEU A 27 -15.88 -5.21 4.97
N ARG A 28 -16.13 -6.47 4.61
CA ARG A 28 -16.96 -6.85 3.46
C ARG A 28 -18.36 -6.27 3.54
N SER A 29 -19.05 -6.42 4.69
CA SER A 29 -20.41 -5.91 4.87
C SER A 29 -20.45 -4.40 4.71
N VAL A 30 -19.63 -3.68 5.48
CA VAL A 30 -19.66 -2.21 5.52
C VAL A 30 -19.22 -1.61 4.18
N VAL A 31 -18.11 -2.08 3.61
CA VAL A 31 -17.64 -1.60 2.30
C VAL A 31 -18.66 -1.92 1.22
N GLY A 32 -19.26 -3.11 1.22
CA GLY A 32 -20.26 -3.52 0.25
C GLY A 32 -21.49 -2.60 0.24
N GLU A 33 -22.00 -2.22 1.41
CA GLU A 33 -23.11 -1.28 1.54
C GLU A 33 -22.77 0.10 0.97
N HIS A 34 -21.61 0.64 1.34
CA HIS A 34 -21.15 1.95 0.86
C HIS A 34 -20.87 1.96 -0.65
N VAL A 35 -20.23 0.92 -1.16
CA VAL A 35 -19.96 0.77 -2.60
C VAL A 35 -21.27 0.66 -3.37
N ALA A 36 -22.23 -0.15 -2.89
CA ALA A 36 -23.53 -0.27 -3.54
C ALA A 36 -24.30 1.05 -3.54
N ALA A 37 -24.18 1.87 -2.50
CA ALA A 37 -24.75 3.22 -2.47
C ALA A 37 -24.05 4.16 -3.47
N ALA A 38 -22.71 4.16 -3.50
CA ALA A 38 -21.93 5.04 -4.36
C ALA A 38 -22.20 4.79 -5.85
N VAL A 39 -22.25 3.52 -6.30
CA VAL A 39 -22.49 3.21 -7.73
C VAL A 39 -23.95 3.36 -8.17
N ARG A 40 -24.87 3.83 -7.29
CA ARG A 40 -26.21 4.29 -7.69
C ARG A 40 -26.23 5.74 -8.15
N ASP A 41 -25.22 6.52 -7.77
CA ASP A 41 -25.12 7.92 -8.21
C ASP A 41 -24.70 7.96 -9.67
N GLU A 42 -25.56 8.51 -10.49
CA GLU A 42 -25.32 8.60 -11.94
C GLU A 42 -24.11 9.44 -12.30
N ARG A 43 -23.71 10.40 -11.47
CA ARG A 43 -22.51 11.22 -11.70
C ARG A 43 -21.26 10.35 -11.66
N ILE A 44 -21.21 9.36 -10.74
CA ILE A 44 -20.12 8.36 -10.69
C ILE A 44 -20.15 7.47 -11.92
N VAL A 45 -21.33 6.96 -12.28
CA VAL A 45 -21.47 6.06 -13.43
C VAL A 45 -21.11 6.75 -14.74
N ARG A 46 -21.36 8.06 -14.87
CA ARG A 46 -21.06 8.83 -16.09
C ARG A 46 -19.65 9.43 -16.12
N SER A 47 -18.81 9.16 -15.12
CA SER A 47 -17.45 9.70 -15.08
C SER A 47 -16.59 9.13 -16.22
N GLU A 48 -15.78 9.99 -16.83
CA GLU A 48 -14.90 9.64 -17.95
C GLU A 48 -13.43 9.59 -17.58
N ARG A 49 -13.08 10.17 -16.43
CA ARG A 49 -11.75 10.14 -15.85
C ARG A 49 -11.85 9.96 -14.33
N ILE A 50 -10.94 9.17 -13.77
CA ILE A 50 -10.84 8.94 -12.34
C ILE A 50 -9.46 9.38 -11.85
N LEU A 51 -9.45 10.25 -10.85
CA LEU A 51 -8.23 10.65 -10.15
C LEU A 51 -8.30 10.19 -8.69
N ILE A 52 -7.30 9.42 -8.26
CA ILE A 52 -7.25 8.88 -6.89
C ILE A 52 -6.14 9.60 -6.14
N GLY A 53 -6.50 10.41 -5.15
CA GLY A 53 -5.57 11.20 -4.34
C GLY A 53 -5.32 10.59 -2.96
N GLY A 54 -4.06 10.59 -2.52
CA GLY A 54 -3.66 10.12 -1.20
C GLY A 54 -2.29 10.63 -0.78
N SER A 55 -1.89 10.31 0.44
CA SER A 55 -0.54 10.57 0.95
C SER A 55 -0.05 9.35 1.74
N GLY A 56 1.26 9.01 1.65
CA GLY A 56 1.83 7.82 2.27
C GLY A 56 1.11 6.55 1.81
N ASP A 57 0.74 5.68 2.74
CA ASP A 57 0.08 4.39 2.45
C ASP A 57 -1.18 4.55 1.58
N SER A 58 -1.92 5.65 1.75
CA SER A 58 -3.09 5.95 0.91
C SER A 58 -2.72 6.21 -0.56
N LEU A 59 -1.60 6.88 -0.81
CA LEU A 59 -1.07 7.05 -2.16
C LEU A 59 -0.57 5.74 -2.74
N PHE A 60 0.16 4.95 -1.94
CA PHE A 60 0.71 3.69 -2.39
C PHE A 60 -0.39 2.68 -2.74
N ALA A 61 -1.47 2.66 -1.96
CA ALA A 61 -2.66 1.89 -2.31
C ALA A 61 -3.30 2.38 -3.63
N ALA A 62 -3.44 3.70 -3.81
CA ALA A 62 -3.97 4.27 -5.04
C ALA A 62 -3.12 3.89 -6.28
N LEU A 63 -1.78 3.98 -6.18
CA LEU A 63 -0.85 3.56 -7.23
C LEU A 63 -1.01 2.07 -7.55
N SER A 64 -1.16 1.24 -6.52
CA SER A 64 -1.31 -0.21 -6.66
C SER A 64 -2.61 -0.61 -7.36
N VAL A 65 -3.72 0.09 -7.10
CA VAL A 65 -5.03 -0.29 -7.64
C VAL A 65 -5.39 0.40 -8.96
N ALA A 66 -4.75 1.51 -9.32
CA ALA A 66 -5.07 2.25 -10.54
C ALA A 66 -5.03 1.39 -11.82
N PRO A 67 -4.09 0.43 -12.00
CA PRO A 67 -4.13 -0.50 -13.14
C PRO A 67 -5.39 -1.37 -13.16
N ALA A 68 -5.86 -1.86 -12.01
CA ALA A 68 -7.09 -2.64 -11.90
C ALA A 68 -8.34 -1.80 -12.24
N PHE A 69 -8.38 -0.53 -11.80
CA PHE A 69 -9.45 0.40 -12.21
C PHE A 69 -9.53 0.50 -13.73
N ARG A 70 -8.43 0.80 -14.41
CA ARG A 70 -8.42 0.89 -15.89
C ARG A 70 -8.89 -0.40 -16.54
N ARG A 71 -8.44 -1.55 -16.03
CA ARG A 71 -8.80 -2.86 -16.55
C ARG A 71 -10.30 -3.16 -16.44
N TRP A 72 -10.88 -2.92 -15.25
CA TRP A 72 -12.26 -3.33 -14.97
C TRP A 72 -13.30 -2.31 -15.39
N THR A 73 -12.96 -1.02 -15.35
CA THR A 73 -13.93 0.04 -15.70
C THR A 73 -13.78 0.53 -17.15
N GLY A 74 -12.59 0.40 -17.74
CA GLY A 74 -12.27 1.02 -19.03
C GLY A 74 -12.05 2.53 -18.95
N ILE A 75 -12.08 3.13 -17.75
CA ILE A 75 -11.95 4.57 -17.52
C ILE A 75 -10.48 4.91 -17.29
N ALA A 76 -10.01 6.00 -17.90
CA ALA A 76 -8.69 6.56 -17.61
C ALA A 76 -8.58 6.88 -16.12
N THR A 77 -7.64 6.21 -15.44
CA THR A 77 -7.49 6.32 -13.99
C THR A 77 -6.03 6.60 -13.63
N GLU A 78 -5.81 7.63 -12.83
CA GLU A 78 -4.50 8.04 -12.35
C GLU A 78 -4.47 8.17 -10.82
N ALA A 79 -3.36 7.75 -10.23
CA ALA A 79 -3.08 8.00 -8.82
C ALA A 79 -2.13 9.20 -8.69
N LYS A 80 -2.46 10.14 -7.82
CA LYS A 80 -1.70 11.38 -7.57
C LYS A 80 -1.46 11.56 -6.08
N THR A 81 -0.40 12.26 -5.71
CA THR A 81 -0.30 12.75 -4.34
C THR A 81 -1.47 13.69 -4.04
N ALA A 82 -1.93 13.72 -2.79
CA ALA A 82 -3.02 14.61 -2.42
C ALA A 82 -2.65 16.10 -2.65
N MET A 83 -1.36 16.45 -2.54
CA MET A 83 -0.87 17.80 -2.85
C MET A 83 -0.98 18.11 -4.34
N GLU A 84 -0.49 17.20 -5.18
CA GLU A 84 -0.54 17.34 -6.64
C GLU A 84 -1.99 17.52 -7.11
N LEU A 85 -2.84 16.60 -6.68
CA LEU A 85 -4.26 16.62 -7.04
C LEU A 85 -4.94 17.90 -6.58
N ALA A 86 -4.71 18.33 -5.32
CA ALA A 86 -5.36 19.51 -4.77
C ALA A 86 -4.89 20.82 -5.41
N ARG A 87 -3.61 20.93 -5.78
CA ARG A 87 -3.01 22.23 -6.12
C ARG A 87 -2.73 22.43 -7.61
N TYR A 88 -2.55 21.35 -8.36
CA TYR A 88 -2.12 21.41 -9.75
C TYR A 88 -3.13 20.78 -10.71
N GLU A 89 -3.88 19.76 -10.31
CA GLU A 89 -4.85 19.09 -11.18
C GLU A 89 -6.26 19.71 -11.11
N THR A 90 -6.63 20.33 -9.99
CA THR A 90 -8.01 20.84 -9.81
C THR A 90 -8.43 21.88 -10.82
N ALA A 91 -7.50 22.65 -11.39
CA ALA A 91 -7.81 23.60 -12.45
C ALA A 91 -8.30 22.94 -13.75
N LEU A 92 -7.96 21.66 -13.95
CA LEU A 92 -8.29 20.87 -15.14
C LEU A 92 -9.51 19.97 -14.94
N LEU A 93 -10.11 19.97 -13.74
CA LEU A 93 -11.27 19.14 -13.42
C LEU A 93 -12.55 19.68 -14.08
N THR A 94 -13.40 18.75 -14.45
CA THR A 94 -14.70 18.96 -15.07
C THR A 94 -15.80 18.16 -14.34
N PRO A 95 -17.09 18.45 -14.57
CA PRO A 95 -18.19 17.63 -14.03
C PRO A 95 -18.18 16.15 -14.49
N ARG A 96 -17.34 15.78 -15.44
CA ARG A 96 -17.17 14.40 -15.92
C ARG A 96 -16.03 13.65 -15.21
N ASP A 97 -15.38 14.29 -14.26
CA ASP A 97 -14.30 13.69 -13.47
C ASP A 97 -14.83 13.14 -12.14
N LEU A 98 -14.33 11.97 -11.76
CA LEU A 98 -14.48 11.41 -10.42
C LEU A 98 -13.15 11.58 -9.66
N VAL A 99 -13.21 12.29 -8.55
CA VAL A 99 -12.08 12.47 -7.64
C VAL A 99 -12.28 11.59 -6.41
N ILE A 100 -11.45 10.58 -6.26
CA ILE A 100 -11.42 9.70 -5.09
C ILE A 100 -10.35 10.21 -4.14
N SER A 101 -10.73 10.68 -2.97
CA SER A 101 -9.78 11.12 -1.94
C SER A 101 -9.66 10.06 -0.85
N VAL A 102 -8.44 9.58 -0.61
CA VAL A 102 -8.15 8.51 0.34
C VAL A 102 -7.43 9.06 1.56
N SER A 103 -8.00 8.86 2.73
CA SER A 103 -7.38 9.25 4.00
C SER A 103 -7.84 8.36 5.13
N ASN A 104 -6.91 7.68 5.81
CA ASN A 104 -7.24 6.78 6.90
C ASN A 104 -8.06 7.47 8.00
N SER A 105 -7.52 8.52 8.59
CA SER A 105 -8.19 9.28 9.65
C SER A 105 -9.34 10.18 9.15
N GLY A 106 -9.42 10.42 7.84
CA GLY A 106 -10.35 11.39 7.26
C GLY A 106 -10.08 12.85 7.65
N SER A 107 -8.96 13.12 8.32
CA SER A 107 -8.60 14.45 8.83
C SER A 107 -7.40 15.10 8.14
N SER A 108 -6.78 14.42 7.17
CA SER A 108 -5.67 14.97 6.40
C SER A 108 -6.10 16.21 5.64
N SER A 109 -5.40 17.34 5.86
CA SER A 109 -5.75 18.61 5.24
C SER A 109 -5.67 18.59 3.71
N ARG A 110 -4.68 17.88 3.15
CA ARG A 110 -4.59 17.78 1.67
C ARG A 110 -5.70 16.92 1.08
N ALA A 111 -6.11 15.85 1.76
CA ALA A 111 -7.27 15.05 1.32
C ALA A 111 -8.57 15.86 1.37
N ARG A 112 -8.75 16.65 2.42
CA ARG A 112 -9.87 17.59 2.55
C ARG A 112 -9.85 18.66 1.44
N GLU A 113 -8.71 19.31 1.23
CA GLU A 113 -8.52 20.34 0.21
C GLU A 113 -8.82 19.80 -1.19
N THR A 114 -8.37 18.58 -1.50
CA THR A 114 -8.69 17.90 -2.75
C THR A 114 -10.20 17.84 -3.00
N VAL A 115 -10.97 17.42 -2.00
CA VAL A 115 -12.44 17.31 -2.12
C VAL A 115 -13.09 18.69 -2.33
N LEU A 116 -12.71 19.68 -1.52
CA LEU A 116 -13.32 21.01 -1.61
C LEU A 116 -13.06 21.67 -2.97
N LEU A 117 -11.82 21.62 -3.43
CA LEU A 117 -11.44 22.22 -4.71
C LEU A 117 -12.03 21.45 -5.92
N ALA A 118 -12.14 20.12 -5.82
CA ALA A 118 -12.78 19.32 -6.86
C ALA A 118 -14.28 19.65 -6.98
N LYS A 119 -14.97 19.80 -5.86
CA LYS A 119 -16.39 20.21 -5.84
C LYS A 119 -16.61 21.60 -6.42
N ASP A 120 -15.72 22.55 -6.13
CA ASP A 120 -15.75 23.89 -6.71
C ASP A 120 -15.69 23.86 -8.25
N ARG A 121 -15.07 22.83 -8.83
CA ARG A 121 -15.02 22.60 -10.28
C ARG A 121 -16.17 21.74 -10.82
N GLY A 122 -17.10 21.34 -9.97
CA GLY A 122 -18.24 20.50 -10.34
C GLY A 122 -17.89 19.01 -10.49
N ALA A 123 -16.65 18.59 -10.21
CA ALA A 123 -16.28 17.19 -10.23
C ALA A 123 -16.97 16.42 -9.09
N THR A 124 -17.33 15.16 -9.34
CA THR A 124 -17.89 14.30 -8.31
C THR A 124 -16.80 13.80 -7.37
N THR A 125 -17.07 13.83 -6.07
CA THR A 125 -16.08 13.45 -5.06
C THR A 125 -16.50 12.23 -4.26
N LEU A 126 -15.57 11.27 -4.09
CA LEU A 126 -15.73 10.07 -3.26
C LEU A 126 -14.65 10.05 -2.19
N GLY A 127 -15.06 10.06 -0.93
CA GLY A 127 -14.14 9.85 0.20
C GLY A 127 -13.97 8.36 0.50
N VAL A 128 -12.73 7.90 0.67
CA VAL A 128 -12.43 6.55 1.19
C VAL A 128 -11.71 6.71 2.52
N THR A 129 -12.35 6.33 3.64
CA THR A 129 -11.80 6.61 4.98
C THR A 129 -12.24 5.60 6.03
N GLY A 130 -11.42 5.45 7.07
CA GLY A 130 -11.75 4.70 8.30
C GLY A 130 -12.63 5.47 9.29
N SER A 131 -12.83 6.79 9.09
CA SER A 131 -13.56 7.64 10.02
C SER A 131 -14.87 8.16 9.43
N LEU A 132 -15.97 7.90 10.11
CA LEU A 132 -17.29 8.48 9.77
C LEU A 132 -17.45 9.93 10.21
N THR A 133 -16.63 10.39 11.17
CA THR A 133 -16.70 11.73 11.75
C THR A 133 -15.57 12.66 11.27
N GLY A 134 -14.66 12.16 10.43
CA GLY A 134 -13.58 12.95 9.83
C GLY A 134 -14.10 14.01 8.86
N ALA A 135 -13.29 15.03 8.60
CA ALA A 135 -13.66 16.11 7.67
C ALA A 135 -13.93 15.58 6.26
N LEU A 136 -13.16 14.58 5.81
CA LEU A 136 -13.35 13.94 4.51
C LEU A 136 -14.75 13.33 4.37
N ALA A 137 -15.21 12.59 5.40
CA ALA A 137 -16.53 11.95 5.39
C ALA A 137 -17.68 12.97 5.33
N ARG A 138 -17.50 14.15 5.94
CA ARG A 138 -18.50 15.20 5.93
C ARG A 138 -18.54 16.06 4.66
N GLN A 139 -17.45 16.09 3.91
CA GLN A 139 -17.28 17.03 2.80
C GLN A 139 -17.34 16.39 1.43
N ALA A 140 -16.99 15.10 1.30
CA ALA A 140 -17.16 14.38 0.04
C ALA A 140 -18.66 14.23 -0.31
N ASP A 141 -19.00 14.18 -1.60
CA ASP A 141 -20.36 13.93 -2.05
C ASP A 141 -20.81 12.53 -1.64
N LEU A 142 -19.92 11.56 -1.73
CA LEU A 142 -20.15 10.17 -1.43
C LEU A 142 -19.02 9.61 -0.59
N LEU A 143 -19.29 8.53 0.12
CA LEU A 143 -18.36 7.92 1.06
C LEU A 143 -18.30 6.41 0.86
N VAL A 144 -17.09 5.87 0.83
CA VAL A 144 -16.82 4.46 1.11
C VAL A 144 -16.12 4.38 2.47
N HIS A 145 -16.89 4.03 3.48
CA HIS A 145 -16.36 3.77 4.80
C HIS A 145 -15.70 2.39 4.82
N ARG A 146 -14.48 2.33 5.30
CA ARG A 146 -13.77 1.11 5.59
C ARG A 146 -13.48 1.03 7.09
N PRO A 147 -14.15 0.18 7.84
CA PRO A 147 -13.91 0.08 9.28
C PRO A 147 -12.48 -0.36 9.54
N VAL A 148 -11.88 0.23 10.56
CA VAL A 148 -10.59 -0.22 11.10
C VAL A 148 -10.90 -1.30 12.13
N SER A 149 -10.15 -2.39 12.10
CA SER A 149 -10.26 -3.43 13.11
C SER A 149 -9.61 -2.95 14.42
N GLU A 150 -10.35 -3.03 15.51
CA GLU A 150 -9.77 -2.95 16.84
C GLU A 150 -9.30 -4.35 17.21
N VAL A 151 -8.02 -4.48 17.56
CA VAL A 151 -7.45 -5.76 18.02
C VAL A 151 -7.09 -5.59 19.49
N PRO A 152 -8.00 -5.98 20.40
CA PRO A 152 -7.87 -5.66 21.84
C PRO A 152 -6.68 -6.32 22.53
N ASP A 153 -6.23 -7.46 22.03
CA ASP A 153 -5.30 -8.35 22.76
C ASP A 153 -3.86 -8.33 22.22
N LEU A 154 -3.56 -7.52 21.21
CA LEU A 154 -2.19 -7.40 20.75
C LEU A 154 -1.38 -6.51 21.71
N PRO A 155 -0.15 -6.91 22.09
CA PRO A 155 0.76 -6.04 22.80
C PRO A 155 0.90 -4.70 22.08
N ALA A 156 0.96 -3.60 22.83
CA ALA A 156 0.90 -2.24 22.29
C ALA A 156 1.96 -1.93 21.20
N HIS A 157 3.09 -2.61 21.24
CA HIS A 157 4.14 -2.51 20.22
C HIS A 157 3.80 -3.25 18.91
N TYR A 158 3.05 -4.36 18.98
CA TYR A 158 2.52 -5.02 17.78
C TYR A 158 1.43 -4.19 17.11
N GLY A 159 0.52 -3.63 17.90
CA GLY A 159 -0.63 -2.92 17.38
C GLY A 159 -0.30 -1.80 16.39
N ARG A 160 0.82 -1.10 16.57
CA ARG A 160 1.20 0.01 15.67
C ARG A 160 1.74 -0.46 14.32
N CYS A 161 2.53 -1.54 14.28
CA CYS A 161 3.05 -2.09 13.04
C CYS A 161 1.94 -2.76 12.23
N PHE A 162 1.07 -3.49 12.89
CA PHE A 162 0.00 -4.25 12.25
C PHE A 162 -1.23 -3.40 11.93
N LEU A 163 -1.50 -2.33 12.68
CA LEU A 163 -2.54 -1.37 12.33
C LEU A 163 -2.30 -0.74 10.94
N ASN A 164 -1.06 -0.41 10.61
CA ASN A 164 -0.73 0.10 9.28
C ASN A 164 -0.99 -0.95 8.19
N LEU A 165 -0.68 -2.22 8.43
CA LEU A 165 -1.00 -3.31 7.50
C LEU A 165 -2.50 -3.46 7.30
N THR A 166 -3.25 -3.53 8.40
CA THR A 166 -4.72 -3.64 8.38
C THR A 166 -5.36 -2.47 7.64
N GLU A 167 -4.88 -1.26 7.90
CA GLU A 167 -5.35 -0.06 7.25
C GLU A 167 -5.07 -0.06 5.75
N TYR A 168 -3.87 -0.50 5.36
CA TYR A 168 -3.48 -0.62 3.96
C TYR A 168 -4.35 -1.63 3.22
N LEU A 169 -4.55 -2.82 3.79
CA LEU A 169 -5.40 -3.87 3.22
C LEU A 169 -6.86 -3.43 3.10
N ALA A 170 -7.38 -2.76 4.13
CA ALA A 170 -8.74 -2.25 4.11
C ALA A 170 -8.96 -1.18 3.02
N VAL A 171 -7.94 -0.36 2.74
CA VAL A 171 -7.97 0.60 1.61
C VAL A 171 -7.95 -0.14 0.28
N LEU A 172 -7.04 -1.12 0.12
CA LEU A 172 -6.97 -1.93 -1.10
C LEU A 172 -8.32 -2.62 -1.37
N TYR A 173 -8.87 -3.28 -0.35
CA TYR A 173 -10.19 -3.94 -0.45
C TYR A 173 -11.28 -2.97 -0.91
N ALA A 174 -11.38 -1.80 -0.26
CA ALA A 174 -12.41 -0.81 -0.56
C ALA A 174 -12.30 -0.27 -1.99
N LEU A 175 -11.08 0.02 -2.43
CA LEU A 175 -10.82 0.52 -3.79
C LEU A 175 -11.08 -0.56 -4.84
N TYR A 176 -10.65 -1.80 -4.62
CA TYR A 176 -10.95 -2.92 -5.52
C TYR A 176 -12.45 -3.20 -5.62
N ALA A 177 -13.15 -3.25 -4.48
CA ALA A 177 -14.60 -3.48 -4.46
C ALA A 177 -15.35 -2.39 -5.24
N PHE A 178 -14.94 -1.13 -5.07
CA PHE A 178 -15.52 -0.01 -5.82
C PHE A 178 -15.23 -0.10 -7.32
N ALA A 179 -13.98 -0.39 -7.73
CA ALA A 179 -13.60 -0.54 -9.13
C ALA A 179 -14.39 -1.67 -9.82
N LEU A 180 -14.55 -2.81 -9.15
CA LEU A 180 -15.33 -3.95 -9.65
C LEU A 180 -16.81 -3.59 -9.82
N ALA A 181 -17.41 -2.95 -8.82
CA ALA A 181 -18.81 -2.53 -8.88
C ALA A 181 -19.05 -1.50 -10.00
N LEU A 182 -18.15 -0.55 -10.15
CA LEU A 182 -18.19 0.43 -11.23
C LEU A 182 -18.02 -0.25 -12.61
N GLY A 183 -17.12 -1.22 -12.71
CA GLY A 183 -16.91 -2.01 -13.92
C GLY A 183 -18.15 -2.78 -14.39
N VAL A 184 -18.94 -3.30 -13.44
CA VAL A 184 -20.26 -3.91 -13.74
C VAL A 184 -21.23 -2.85 -14.26
N LYS A 185 -21.28 -1.67 -13.62
CA LYS A 185 -22.16 -0.57 -14.07
C LYS A 185 -21.83 -0.06 -15.47
N HIS A 186 -20.54 -0.08 -15.85
CA HIS A 186 -20.09 0.25 -17.19
C HIS A 186 -20.22 -0.91 -18.20
N GLY A 187 -20.71 -2.07 -17.78
CA GLY A 187 -20.83 -3.25 -18.65
C GLY A 187 -19.50 -3.82 -19.14
N ARG A 188 -18.38 -3.43 -18.50
CA ARG A 188 -17.03 -3.91 -18.85
C ARG A 188 -16.74 -5.31 -18.31
N ILE A 189 -17.34 -5.61 -17.17
CA ILE A 189 -17.28 -6.93 -16.53
C ILE A 189 -18.69 -7.35 -16.12
N THR A 190 -18.91 -8.65 -16.00
CA THR A 190 -20.17 -9.20 -15.53
C THR A 190 -20.23 -9.26 -14.00
N ALA A 191 -21.44 -9.40 -13.44
CA ALA A 191 -21.59 -9.64 -12.00
C ALA A 191 -20.89 -10.94 -11.55
N ALA A 192 -20.82 -11.93 -12.41
CA ALA A 192 -20.09 -13.19 -12.13
C ALA A 192 -18.58 -12.95 -12.02
N VAL A 193 -18.00 -12.11 -12.88
CA VAL A 193 -16.58 -11.70 -12.80
C VAL A 193 -16.34 -10.90 -11.53
N GLN A 194 -17.22 -9.95 -11.21
CA GLN A 194 -17.14 -9.20 -9.95
C GLN A 194 -17.11 -10.14 -8.73
N ALA A 195 -18.03 -11.08 -8.67
CA ALA A 195 -18.12 -12.03 -7.55
C ALA A 195 -16.86 -12.91 -7.45
N ALA A 196 -16.33 -13.39 -8.58
CA ALA A 196 -15.11 -14.18 -8.61
C ALA A 196 -13.89 -13.39 -8.13
N GLN A 197 -13.74 -12.14 -8.58
CA GLN A 197 -12.63 -11.28 -8.18
C GLN A 197 -12.71 -10.89 -6.70
N LEU A 198 -13.91 -10.58 -6.17
CA LEU A 198 -14.09 -10.34 -4.72
C LEU A 198 -13.73 -11.57 -3.91
N ALA A 199 -14.15 -12.77 -4.34
CA ALA A 199 -13.79 -14.01 -3.67
C ALA A 199 -12.27 -14.25 -3.69
N GLU A 200 -11.57 -13.91 -4.78
CA GLU A 200 -10.11 -14.00 -4.85
C GLU A 200 -9.43 -13.01 -3.91
N ILE A 201 -9.88 -11.76 -3.86
CA ILE A 201 -9.40 -10.74 -2.92
C ILE A 201 -9.54 -11.23 -1.47
N GLU A 202 -10.70 -11.77 -1.11
CA GLU A 202 -10.96 -12.30 0.23
C GLU A 202 -10.09 -13.52 0.55
N ARG A 203 -9.88 -14.43 -0.41
CA ARG A 203 -8.97 -15.57 -0.24
C ARG A 203 -7.53 -15.11 -0.04
N ALA A 204 -7.06 -14.13 -0.82
CA ALA A 204 -5.72 -13.57 -0.68
C ALA A 204 -5.49 -12.93 0.70
N ILE A 205 -6.49 -12.18 1.19
CA ILE A 205 -6.45 -11.58 2.53
C ILE A 205 -6.42 -12.68 3.60
N ALA A 206 -7.26 -13.70 3.48
CA ALA A 206 -7.32 -14.81 4.43
C ALA A 206 -6.02 -15.65 4.45
N ALA A 207 -5.34 -15.77 3.30
CA ALA A 207 -4.11 -16.54 3.17
C ALA A 207 -2.87 -15.85 3.75
N GLN A 208 -2.94 -14.58 4.12
CA GLN A 208 -1.76 -13.80 4.52
C GLN A 208 -1.00 -14.39 5.69
N ALA A 209 -1.70 -14.92 6.69
CA ALA A 209 -1.05 -15.52 7.83
C ALA A 209 -0.29 -16.80 7.48
N ASP A 210 -0.86 -17.63 6.63
CA ASP A 210 -0.20 -18.87 6.18
C ASP A 210 1.00 -18.56 5.30
N ILE A 211 0.89 -17.53 4.45
CA ILE A 211 2.00 -17.03 3.63
C ILE A 211 3.11 -16.49 4.54
N ALA A 212 2.76 -15.65 5.51
CA ALA A 212 3.70 -15.08 6.46
C ALA A 212 4.45 -16.17 7.23
N ALA A 213 3.73 -17.13 7.80
CA ALA A 213 4.33 -18.26 8.54
C ALA A 213 5.29 -19.09 7.65
N ARG A 214 4.95 -19.26 6.39
CA ARG A 214 5.78 -20.01 5.41
C ARG A 214 7.09 -19.31 5.11
N ILE A 215 7.04 -18.00 4.86
CA ILE A 215 8.24 -17.24 4.46
C ILE A 215 9.08 -16.75 5.64
N GLU A 216 8.52 -16.68 6.83
CA GLU A 216 9.15 -16.07 8.01
C GLU A 216 10.53 -16.67 8.37
N PRO A 217 10.74 -18.02 8.34
CA PRO A 217 12.08 -18.57 8.61
C PRO A 217 13.16 -18.04 7.66
N GLY A 218 12.85 -17.91 6.37
CA GLY A 218 13.74 -17.32 5.38
C GLY A 218 13.97 -15.82 5.61
N ILE A 219 12.92 -15.09 6.01
CA ILE A 219 13.00 -13.68 6.35
C ILE A 219 13.88 -13.43 7.58
N ILE A 220 13.79 -14.28 8.62
CA ILE A 220 14.66 -14.20 9.80
C ILE A 220 16.14 -14.37 9.41
N ALA A 221 16.42 -15.35 8.55
CA ALA A 221 17.78 -15.54 8.04
C ALA A 221 18.26 -14.34 7.24
N LEU A 222 17.40 -13.83 6.34
CA LEU A 222 17.69 -12.65 5.53
C LEU A 222 17.92 -11.40 6.39
N ALA A 223 17.13 -11.19 7.44
CA ALA A 223 17.31 -10.05 8.36
C ALA A 223 18.71 -10.05 9.01
N LYS A 224 19.26 -11.24 9.31
CA LYS A 224 20.61 -11.38 9.82
C LYS A 224 21.69 -11.01 8.80
N GLU A 225 21.49 -11.41 7.53
CA GLU A 225 22.40 -11.10 6.43
C GLU A 225 22.42 -9.59 6.06
N LEU A 226 21.41 -8.86 6.50
CA LEU A 226 21.23 -7.43 6.22
C LEU A 226 21.59 -6.54 7.43
N ASP A 227 22.17 -7.09 8.49
CA ASP A 227 22.63 -6.28 9.63
C ASP A 227 23.57 -5.16 9.16
N GLY A 228 23.31 -3.94 9.62
CA GLY A 228 24.14 -2.78 9.34
C GLY A 228 23.95 -2.13 7.97
N ILE A 229 22.92 -2.49 7.21
CA ILE A 229 22.56 -1.70 6.03
C ILE A 229 21.91 -0.37 6.43
N ASP A 230 22.18 0.66 5.63
CA ASP A 230 21.63 2.00 5.80
C ASP A 230 20.62 2.39 4.69
N THR A 231 20.60 1.61 3.61
CA THR A 231 19.72 1.87 2.45
C THR A 231 19.23 0.56 1.84
N ILE A 232 17.96 0.54 1.46
CA ILE A 232 17.31 -0.53 0.70
C ILE A 232 16.41 0.08 -0.38
N TRP A 233 16.53 -0.41 -1.60
CA TRP A 233 15.58 -0.13 -2.67
C TRP A 233 14.48 -1.19 -2.68
N ALA A 234 13.26 -0.78 -3.01
CA ALA A 234 12.20 -1.69 -3.42
C ALA A 234 11.67 -1.21 -4.78
N ILE A 235 11.67 -2.09 -5.77
CA ILE A 235 11.29 -1.75 -7.15
C ILE A 235 10.23 -2.70 -7.68
N GLY A 236 9.36 -2.18 -8.54
CA GLY A 236 8.29 -2.94 -9.16
C GLY A 236 7.61 -2.15 -10.27
N ALA A 237 6.91 -2.83 -11.17
CA ALA A 237 6.18 -2.20 -12.27
C ALA A 237 4.66 -2.40 -12.11
N GLY A 238 3.87 -1.59 -12.81
CA GLY A 238 2.42 -1.67 -12.76
C GLY A 238 1.86 -1.60 -11.33
N PRO A 239 1.02 -2.57 -10.90
CA PRO A 239 0.53 -2.64 -9.52
C PRO A 239 1.64 -2.71 -8.48
N SER A 240 2.75 -3.38 -8.82
CA SER A 240 3.89 -3.58 -7.94
C SER A 240 4.68 -2.30 -7.67
N ARG A 241 4.52 -1.22 -8.48
CA ARG A 241 5.13 0.08 -8.18
C ARG A 241 4.62 0.67 -6.87
N GLY A 242 3.31 0.62 -6.64
CA GLY A 242 2.72 1.06 -5.37
C GLY A 242 3.15 0.17 -4.20
N THR A 243 3.21 -1.15 -4.42
CA THR A 243 3.71 -2.11 -3.45
C THR A 243 5.18 -1.86 -3.09
N ALA A 244 6.03 -1.52 -4.07
CA ALA A 244 7.43 -1.18 -3.85
C ALA A 244 7.58 0.08 -2.98
N GLN A 245 6.82 1.13 -3.27
CA GLN A 245 6.82 2.35 -2.46
C GLN A 245 6.31 2.10 -1.04
N TYR A 246 5.26 1.31 -0.89
CA TYR A 246 4.77 0.89 0.42
C TYR A 246 5.84 0.10 1.20
N SER A 247 6.46 -0.88 0.56
CA SER A 247 7.52 -1.70 1.15
C SER A 247 8.70 -0.86 1.63
N ALA A 248 9.17 0.06 0.80
CA ALA A 248 10.26 0.97 1.14
C ALA A 248 9.90 1.89 2.32
N ALA A 249 8.66 2.40 2.37
CA ALA A 249 8.18 3.25 3.45
C ALA A 249 8.21 2.54 4.81
N LYS A 250 8.01 1.22 4.86
CA LYS A 250 8.05 0.46 6.12
C LYS A 250 9.43 0.45 6.75
N PHE A 251 10.50 0.48 5.94
CA PHE A 251 11.85 0.65 6.47
C PHE A 251 12.04 2.03 7.10
N HIS A 252 11.54 3.10 6.49
CA HIS A 252 11.54 4.43 7.10
C HIS A 252 10.76 4.50 8.42
N GLU A 253 9.64 3.78 8.50
CA GLU A 253 8.74 3.86 9.66
C GLU A 253 9.24 3.06 10.86
N GLN A 254 9.96 1.97 10.63
CA GLN A 254 10.32 1.00 11.66
C GLN A 254 11.84 1.02 11.99
N MET A 255 12.67 1.49 11.07
CA MET A 255 14.12 1.42 11.15
C MET A 255 14.72 2.77 10.72
N PRO A 256 15.92 3.14 11.21
CA PRO A 256 16.67 4.27 10.66
C PRO A 256 17.38 3.89 9.34
N ILE A 257 16.63 3.30 8.41
CA ILE A 257 17.11 2.85 7.10
C ILE A 257 16.42 3.69 6.03
N ASN A 258 17.20 4.16 5.06
CA ASN A 258 16.68 4.86 3.90
C ASN A 258 16.03 3.85 2.93
N GLY A 259 14.70 3.73 2.97
CA GLY A 259 13.93 2.93 2.02
C GLY A 259 13.57 3.74 0.78
N ILE A 260 13.99 3.31 -0.40
CA ILE A 260 13.72 3.99 -1.67
C ILE A 260 12.80 3.11 -2.50
N GLY A 261 11.55 3.55 -2.69
CA GLY A 261 10.56 2.85 -3.50
C GLY A 261 10.49 3.44 -4.90
N GLY A 262 10.60 2.61 -5.93
CA GLY A 262 10.66 3.09 -7.30
C GLY A 262 10.03 2.19 -8.35
N ASP A 263 10.05 2.70 -9.55
CA ASP A 263 9.69 1.96 -10.76
C ASP A 263 10.81 0.97 -11.11
N LEU A 264 10.41 -0.17 -11.64
CA LEU A 264 11.34 -1.23 -12.04
C LEU A 264 12.32 -0.77 -13.13
N GLU A 265 11.80 -0.06 -14.13
CA GLU A 265 12.60 0.42 -15.27
C GLU A 265 13.50 1.59 -14.87
N GLU A 266 12.98 2.55 -14.09
CA GLU A 266 13.73 3.73 -13.67
C GLU A 266 14.99 3.38 -12.85
N TRP A 267 14.96 2.26 -12.11
CA TRP A 267 16.14 1.79 -11.41
C TRP A 267 17.32 1.55 -12.37
N ALA A 268 17.05 1.00 -13.54
CA ALA A 268 18.06 0.73 -14.57
C ALA A 268 18.59 1.99 -15.25
N HIS A 269 17.97 3.14 -15.05
CA HIS A 269 18.40 4.42 -15.62
C HIS A 269 19.14 5.32 -14.63
N LEU A 270 18.88 5.19 -13.34
CA LEU A 270 19.42 6.08 -12.32
C LEU A 270 20.12 5.35 -11.17
N GLU A 271 19.39 4.50 -10.44
CA GLU A 271 19.88 3.95 -9.17
C GLU A 271 20.99 2.93 -9.35
N TYR A 272 21.11 2.29 -10.51
CA TYR A 272 22.20 1.35 -10.81
C TYR A 272 23.58 2.02 -10.70
N PHE A 273 23.70 3.34 -10.92
CA PHE A 273 24.96 4.06 -10.72
C PHE A 273 25.46 3.99 -9.26
N LEU A 274 24.54 4.00 -8.30
CA LEU A 274 24.90 3.81 -6.90
C LEU A 274 25.26 2.34 -6.64
N THR A 275 24.58 1.40 -7.25
CA THR A 275 24.90 -0.02 -7.13
C THR A 275 26.29 -0.33 -7.65
N LEU A 276 26.69 0.23 -8.79
CA LEU A 276 28.05 0.11 -9.32
C LEU A 276 29.12 0.66 -8.35
N LYS A 277 28.81 1.71 -7.58
CA LYS A 277 29.73 2.33 -6.62
C LYS A 277 29.77 1.60 -5.27
N TRP A 278 28.63 1.10 -4.81
CA TRP A 278 28.46 0.53 -3.47
C TRP A 278 28.59 -1.00 -3.46
N GLY A 279 28.41 -1.64 -4.62
CA GLY A 279 28.48 -3.10 -4.74
C GLY A 279 27.52 -3.77 -3.76
N ARG A 280 28.04 -4.69 -2.96
CA ARG A 280 27.26 -5.45 -1.97
C ARG A 280 26.55 -4.61 -0.90
N ARG A 281 26.85 -3.33 -0.75
CA ARG A 281 26.09 -2.43 0.13
C ARG A 281 24.73 -2.05 -0.47
N SER A 282 24.59 -2.14 -1.79
CA SER A 282 23.30 -1.97 -2.46
C SER A 282 22.41 -3.20 -2.27
N VAL A 283 21.27 -3.01 -1.66
CA VAL A 283 20.23 -4.03 -1.48
C VAL A 283 19.01 -3.60 -2.25
N VAL A 284 18.54 -4.43 -3.17
CA VAL A 284 17.40 -4.12 -4.04
C VAL A 284 16.36 -5.24 -3.96
N MET A 285 15.21 -4.94 -3.41
CA MET A 285 14.06 -5.85 -3.38
C MET A 285 13.26 -5.67 -4.68
N VAL A 286 13.22 -6.72 -5.50
CA VAL A 286 12.49 -6.77 -6.77
C VAL A 286 11.15 -7.46 -6.55
N ILE A 287 10.06 -6.71 -6.68
CA ILE A 287 8.69 -7.23 -6.54
C ILE A 287 8.20 -7.70 -7.90
N ALA A 288 8.16 -9.01 -8.09
CA ALA A 288 8.01 -9.66 -9.39
C ALA A 288 6.86 -10.69 -9.40
N PRO A 289 5.59 -10.25 -9.35
CA PRO A 289 4.48 -11.16 -9.59
C PRO A 289 4.51 -11.69 -11.04
N PRO A 290 3.95 -12.88 -11.30
CA PRO A 290 3.65 -13.30 -12.67
C PRO A 290 2.76 -12.26 -13.34
N GLY A 291 3.18 -11.78 -14.51
CA GLY A 291 2.45 -10.74 -15.24
C GLY A 291 3.27 -10.07 -16.31
N ASN A 292 2.86 -8.86 -16.69
CA ASN A 292 3.36 -8.14 -17.87
C ASN A 292 4.83 -7.72 -17.79
N SER A 293 5.41 -7.63 -16.59
CA SER A 293 6.78 -7.17 -16.38
C SER A 293 7.71 -8.23 -15.78
N LEU A 294 7.29 -9.51 -15.82
CA LEU A 294 8.08 -10.58 -15.19
C LEU A 294 9.44 -10.77 -15.86
N ASP A 295 9.47 -10.77 -17.21
CA ASP A 295 10.69 -10.85 -18.00
C ASP A 295 11.65 -9.71 -17.68
N ARG A 296 11.13 -8.50 -17.58
CA ARG A 296 11.94 -7.32 -17.21
C ARG A 296 12.44 -7.41 -15.77
N ALA A 297 11.65 -7.93 -14.85
CA ALA A 297 12.08 -8.16 -13.46
C ALA A 297 13.24 -9.20 -13.42
N GLN A 298 13.20 -10.23 -14.25
CA GLN A 298 14.29 -11.21 -14.39
C GLN A 298 15.59 -10.54 -14.89
N GLU A 299 15.50 -9.70 -15.93
CA GLU A 299 16.63 -8.91 -16.41
C GLU A 299 17.20 -7.96 -15.31
N MET A 300 16.32 -7.33 -14.53
CA MET A 300 16.78 -6.46 -13.41
C MET A 300 17.52 -7.25 -12.35
N VAL A 301 17.07 -8.45 -12.00
CA VAL A 301 17.79 -9.31 -11.05
C VAL A 301 19.20 -9.63 -11.55
N GLN A 302 19.35 -9.96 -12.83
CA GLN A 302 20.68 -10.16 -13.46
C GLN A 302 21.50 -8.88 -13.40
N GLY A 303 20.94 -7.75 -13.82
CA GLY A 303 21.65 -6.45 -13.85
C GLY A 303 22.11 -5.97 -12.47
N ILE A 304 21.28 -6.20 -11.42
CA ILE A 304 21.67 -5.90 -10.04
C ILE A 304 22.89 -6.74 -9.63
N GLY A 305 22.88 -8.04 -9.95
CA GLY A 305 23.99 -8.95 -9.69
C GLY A 305 25.26 -8.55 -10.43
N ASP A 306 25.15 -8.24 -11.73
CA ASP A 306 26.28 -7.81 -12.58
C ASP A 306 26.88 -6.49 -12.11
N ALA A 307 26.07 -5.59 -11.56
CA ALA A 307 26.52 -4.35 -10.91
C ALA A 307 27.15 -4.59 -9.52
N GLY A 308 27.20 -5.83 -9.03
CA GLY A 308 27.76 -6.21 -7.73
C GLY A 308 26.80 -6.01 -6.54
N GLY A 309 25.52 -5.70 -6.78
CA GLY A 309 24.50 -5.51 -5.77
C GLY A 309 23.92 -6.81 -5.22
N ARG A 310 23.00 -6.69 -4.27
CA ARG A 310 22.27 -7.79 -3.64
C ARG A 310 20.79 -7.72 -4.04
N ALA A 311 20.37 -8.55 -4.99
CA ALA A 311 18.96 -8.66 -5.38
C ALA A 311 18.19 -9.57 -4.41
N ILE A 312 17.09 -9.10 -3.87
CA ILE A 312 16.09 -9.88 -3.12
C ILE A 312 14.86 -10.00 -4.01
N VAL A 313 14.56 -11.20 -4.48
CA VAL A 313 13.42 -11.45 -5.37
C VAL A 313 12.20 -11.85 -4.55
N VAL A 314 11.09 -11.13 -4.72
CA VAL A 314 9.79 -11.50 -4.17
C VAL A 314 8.90 -11.98 -5.32
N ASN A 315 8.52 -13.25 -5.33
CA ASN A 315 7.75 -13.86 -6.41
C ASN A 315 6.72 -14.88 -5.91
N ALA A 316 5.92 -15.44 -6.82
CA ALA A 316 4.83 -16.37 -6.47
C ALA A 316 5.34 -17.71 -5.93
N GLY A 317 6.38 -18.30 -6.54
CA GLY A 317 6.87 -19.61 -6.16
C GLY A 317 8.16 -20.01 -6.88
N SER A 318 8.74 -21.11 -6.43
CA SER A 318 10.05 -21.60 -6.90
C SER A 318 10.05 -22.09 -8.36
N GLU A 319 8.87 -22.36 -8.92
CA GLU A 319 8.68 -22.75 -10.31
C GLU A 319 9.01 -21.62 -11.31
N ILE A 320 9.01 -20.36 -10.85
CA ILE A 320 9.38 -19.22 -11.70
C ILE A 320 10.90 -19.08 -11.70
N ALA A 321 11.51 -19.23 -12.88
CA ALA A 321 12.95 -19.11 -13.03
C ALA A 321 13.40 -17.65 -12.85
N PHE A 322 14.48 -17.45 -12.09
CA PHE A 322 15.20 -16.18 -12.01
C PHE A 322 16.71 -16.42 -12.15
N PRO A 323 17.47 -15.45 -12.63
CA PRO A 323 18.93 -15.45 -12.51
C PRO A 323 19.38 -15.60 -11.04
N PRO A 324 20.63 -15.97 -10.78
CA PRO A 324 21.16 -16.03 -9.42
C PRO A 324 20.90 -14.71 -8.68
N ALA A 325 20.25 -14.81 -7.53
CA ALA A 325 19.91 -13.68 -6.67
C ALA A 325 20.55 -13.85 -5.28
N PHE A 326 20.74 -12.75 -4.58
CA PHE A 326 21.22 -12.79 -3.18
C PHE A 326 20.25 -13.54 -2.27
N ALA A 327 18.94 -13.29 -2.44
CA ALA A 327 17.88 -14.01 -1.75
C ALA A 327 16.63 -14.12 -2.61
N ARG A 328 15.84 -15.16 -2.37
CA ARG A 328 14.51 -15.34 -2.95
C ARG A 328 13.49 -15.51 -1.83
N VAL A 329 12.37 -14.86 -1.99
CA VAL A 329 11.19 -15.00 -1.12
C VAL A 329 10.04 -15.50 -1.99
N ASP A 330 9.88 -16.82 -2.02
CA ASP A 330 8.82 -17.50 -2.76
C ASP A 330 7.56 -17.54 -1.87
N LEU A 331 6.52 -16.78 -2.25
CA LEU A 331 5.30 -16.64 -1.44
C LEU A 331 4.50 -17.94 -1.36
N GLY A 332 4.68 -18.87 -2.32
CA GLY A 332 3.90 -20.09 -2.42
C GLY A 332 2.41 -19.82 -2.63
N TYR A 333 2.10 -18.69 -3.25
CA TYR A 333 0.75 -18.24 -3.56
C TYR A 333 0.73 -17.52 -4.90
N SER A 334 -0.08 -18.04 -5.83
CA SER A 334 -0.27 -17.45 -7.14
C SER A 334 -1.54 -16.59 -7.14
N ILE A 335 -1.43 -15.39 -7.67
CA ILE A 335 -2.53 -14.43 -7.78
C ILE A 335 -2.37 -13.62 -9.06
N GLU A 336 -3.48 -13.16 -9.65
CA GLU A 336 -3.40 -12.25 -10.78
C GLU A 336 -2.59 -11.00 -10.46
N GLU A 337 -1.80 -10.50 -11.42
CA GLU A 337 -0.93 -9.33 -11.25
C GLU A 337 -1.66 -8.13 -10.66
N TRP A 338 -2.91 -7.87 -11.08
CA TRP A 338 -3.73 -6.74 -10.61
C TRP A 338 -4.06 -6.80 -9.11
N LEU A 339 -4.05 -8.00 -8.54
CA LEU A 339 -4.33 -8.27 -7.13
C LEU A 339 -3.07 -8.54 -6.31
N SER A 340 -1.90 -8.60 -6.95
CA SER A 340 -0.62 -8.85 -6.26
C SER A 340 -0.35 -7.90 -5.08
N PRO A 341 -0.78 -6.62 -5.08
CA PRO A 341 -0.60 -5.74 -3.94
C PRO A 341 -1.18 -6.26 -2.61
N LEU A 342 -2.13 -7.20 -2.67
CA LEU A 342 -2.73 -7.80 -1.48
C LEU A 342 -1.75 -8.67 -0.67
N ILE A 343 -0.71 -9.24 -1.30
CA ILE A 343 0.21 -10.19 -0.64
C ILE A 343 1.69 -9.87 -0.80
N TYR A 344 2.09 -9.18 -1.89
CA TYR A 344 3.51 -8.94 -2.20
C TYR A 344 4.22 -7.91 -1.30
N HIS A 345 3.48 -7.22 -0.45
CA HIS A 345 4.02 -6.34 0.59
C HIS A 345 4.53 -7.11 1.84
N LEU A 346 4.05 -8.35 2.07
CA LEU A 346 4.34 -9.13 3.27
C LEU A 346 5.84 -9.33 3.57
N PRO A 347 6.70 -9.68 2.58
CA PRO A 347 8.12 -9.87 2.84
C PRO A 347 8.79 -8.64 3.44
N ALA A 348 8.48 -7.44 2.95
CA ALA A 348 9.06 -6.21 3.48
C ALA A 348 8.57 -5.92 4.91
N GLN A 349 7.29 -6.17 5.20
CA GLN A 349 6.72 -6.03 6.54
C GLN A 349 7.43 -6.93 7.55
N LEU A 350 7.55 -8.23 7.24
CA LEU A 350 8.22 -9.18 8.10
C LEU A 350 9.71 -8.86 8.25
N LEU A 351 10.38 -8.53 7.14
CA LEU A 351 11.81 -8.23 7.13
C LEU A 351 12.12 -7.04 8.05
N VAL A 352 11.39 -5.95 7.93
CA VAL A 352 11.62 -4.75 8.74
C VAL A 352 11.34 -5.01 10.22
N LEU A 353 10.34 -5.82 10.56
CA LEU A 353 10.04 -6.21 11.94
C LEU A 353 11.19 -7.01 12.55
N HIS A 354 11.71 -8.01 11.84
CA HIS A 354 12.83 -8.82 12.32
C HIS A 354 14.13 -8.04 12.39
N MET A 355 14.38 -7.13 11.44
CA MET A 355 15.54 -6.21 11.50
C MET A 355 15.44 -5.28 12.70
N ALA A 356 14.28 -4.69 12.97
CA ALA A 356 14.05 -3.82 14.12
C ALA A 356 14.25 -4.57 15.45
N ALA A 357 13.71 -5.80 15.56
CA ALA A 357 13.88 -6.66 16.73
C ALA A 357 15.37 -6.98 16.98
N ARG A 358 16.12 -7.33 15.93
CA ARG A 358 17.56 -7.61 16.02
C ARG A 358 18.37 -6.39 16.44
N ALA A 359 18.02 -5.20 15.94
CA ALA A 359 18.68 -3.94 16.28
C ALA A 359 18.25 -3.40 17.66
N GLY A 360 17.31 -4.04 18.34
CA GLY A 360 16.76 -3.54 19.60
C GLY A 360 15.99 -2.22 19.44
N ILE A 361 15.49 -1.94 18.23
CA ILE A 361 14.75 -0.73 17.91
C ILE A 361 13.28 -0.99 18.16
N ASP A 362 12.73 -0.33 19.16
CA ASP A 362 11.29 -0.19 19.32
C ASP A 362 10.76 0.81 18.28
N HIS A 363 9.49 0.72 18.00
CA HIS A 363 8.82 1.66 17.09
C HIS A 363 9.22 3.11 17.38
N ILE A 364 9.72 3.85 16.38
CA ILE A 364 10.08 5.26 16.54
C ILE A 364 8.82 6.02 16.94
N PRO A 365 8.76 6.58 18.14
CA PRO A 365 7.54 7.20 18.64
C PRO A 365 7.24 8.45 17.82
N ARG A 366 6.07 8.52 17.22
CA ARG A 366 5.60 9.73 16.53
C ARG A 366 5.21 10.86 17.50
N ARG A 367 5.02 10.52 18.78
CA ARG A 367 4.63 11.45 19.85
C ARG A 367 5.54 11.29 21.05
N ARG A 368 5.78 12.40 21.74
CA ARG A 368 6.42 12.40 23.06
C ARG A 368 5.49 11.77 24.10
N VAL A 369 6.05 11.47 25.27
CA VAL A 369 5.31 10.90 26.40
C VAL A 369 4.14 11.81 26.84
N ASP A 370 4.28 13.11 26.67
CA ASP A 370 3.25 14.12 26.97
C ASP A 370 2.15 14.22 25.89
N GLY A 371 2.18 13.35 24.87
CA GLY A 371 1.22 13.34 23.78
C GLY A 371 1.49 14.35 22.66
N THR A 372 2.51 15.19 22.78
CA THR A 372 2.88 16.12 21.71
C THR A 372 3.56 15.42 20.55
N TRP A 373 3.35 15.91 19.32
CA TRP A 373 4.04 15.37 18.15
C TRP A 373 5.53 15.69 18.21
N LEU A 374 6.38 14.71 17.93
CA LEU A 374 7.82 14.92 17.80
C LEU A 374 8.19 15.77 16.60
N ILE A 375 7.31 15.82 15.61
CA ILE A 375 7.47 16.61 14.39
C ILE A 375 6.71 17.93 14.59
N ALA A 376 7.36 19.05 14.29
CA ALA A 376 6.76 20.36 14.34
C ALA A 376 5.42 20.40 13.60
N LYS A 377 4.41 21.03 14.18
CA LYS A 377 3.02 21.08 13.70
C LYS A 377 2.85 21.44 12.22
N GLY A 378 3.81 22.10 11.59
CA GLY A 378 3.76 22.49 10.19
C GLY A 378 4.08 21.39 9.18
N ILE A 379 4.68 20.26 9.58
CA ILE A 379 5.08 19.21 8.63
C ILE A 379 3.92 18.26 8.29
N VAL A 380 3.08 17.93 9.27
CA VAL A 380 1.94 17.00 9.09
C VAL A 380 0.61 17.74 8.99
N ARG A 381 0.60 19.05 9.14
CA ARG A 381 -0.60 19.88 9.27
C ARG A 381 -0.63 21.05 8.31
N GLU A 382 -1.72 21.24 7.97
CA GLU A 382 -3.00 21.79 8.24
C GLU A 382 -3.11 23.30 8.10
N THR A 383 -3.00 23.70 6.90
CA THR A 383 -3.88 24.75 6.47
C THR A 383 -4.47 24.25 5.16
N ALA A 384 -5.58 23.51 5.24
CA ALA A 384 -6.48 23.53 4.12
C ALA A 384 -6.73 25.02 3.85
N LYS A 385 -6.55 25.49 2.62
CA LYS A 385 -7.10 26.77 2.25
C LYS A 385 -8.58 26.67 2.60
N ASP A 386 -9.03 27.47 3.54
CA ASP A 386 -10.44 27.68 3.69
C ASP A 386 -10.86 28.39 2.40
N LEU A 387 -11.63 27.69 1.61
CA LEU A 387 -12.39 28.27 0.53
C LEU A 387 -13.58 28.95 1.21
N SER A 388 -13.35 30.14 1.74
CA SER A 388 -14.41 31.06 2.14
C SER A 388 -14.83 31.90 0.95
#